data_f84cb5d435e4da48f709b8629d64a86c
#
_entry.id   f84cb5d435e4da48f709b8629d64a86c
#
_cell.length_a   1.000
_cell.length_b   1.000
_cell.length_c   1.000
_cell.angle_alpha   90.00
_cell.angle_beta   90.00
_cell.angle_gamma   90.00
#
_symmetry.space_group_name_H-M   'P 1'
#
loop_
_entity.id
_entity.type
_entity.pdbx_description
1 polymer ?
#
loop_
_entity_poly.entity_id
_entity_poly.type
_entity_poly.pdbx_seq_one_letter_code
_entity_poly.pdbx_strand_id
1 'polypeptide(L)'
;MIAFAEDTSGISVSFEFFPPKPEAQDSFWATIAKLETVNPSFVSVTYGAGGTTRDRTLDTVRRIVTETSLSPAAHLTCVGASRAEVNAVVQDFAAAGVRHIVALRGDPPGGVGTRFTPHPDGYRNAADLVRGIKELGDFDVSVSAYPERHPESVSIEEDLAFMADKAEHGASRAISQFFFHNPFFLRLRDRIAARGIDIELVPGILPITSFSRVSEFAAKCGAHVPPALATRFAGLDNEPETRNLVAAMVAAEQVDALRREGVKHFHFYTLNRADLVYAICRVLGLGAEKKAA
;
A
#
# COMPACT_ATOMS: atom_id res chain seq x y z
N MET A 1 23.99 14.92 -12.13
CA MET A 1 24.43 13.53 -11.87
C MET A 1 23.64 13.05 -10.65
N ILE A 2 22.72 12.08 -10.85
CA ILE A 2 21.95 11.50 -9.73
C ILE A 2 22.93 10.54 -9.04
N ALA A 3 23.54 10.98 -7.94
CA ALA A 3 24.31 10.12 -7.08
C ALA A 3 23.31 9.43 -6.13
N PHE A 4 22.92 8.20 -6.45
CA PHE A 4 22.29 7.35 -5.45
C PHE A 4 23.31 7.11 -4.35
N ALA A 5 22.94 7.35 -3.10
CA ALA A 5 23.88 7.25 -2.00
C ALA A 5 24.43 5.83 -1.84
N GLU A 6 25.71 5.73 -1.55
CA GLU A 6 26.44 4.46 -1.37
C GLU A 6 25.92 3.62 -0.19
N ASP A 7 25.22 4.25 0.78
CA ASP A 7 24.66 3.56 1.94
C ASP A 7 23.14 3.36 1.80
N THR A 8 22.75 2.16 1.37
CA THR A 8 21.36 1.68 1.37
C THR A 8 21.07 0.82 2.60
N SER A 9 22.00 0.72 3.55
CA SER A 9 21.79 0.02 4.81
C SER A 9 20.65 0.69 5.59
N GLY A 10 19.59 -0.06 5.84
CA GLY A 10 18.42 0.39 6.61
C GLY A 10 17.19 0.80 5.81
N ILE A 11 17.16 0.60 4.47
CA ILE A 11 15.90 0.68 3.72
C ILE A 11 15.16 -0.65 3.86
N SER A 12 13.90 -0.56 4.26
CA SER A 12 12.91 -1.65 4.26
C SER A 12 11.89 -1.42 3.17
N VAL A 13 11.42 -2.48 2.53
CA VAL A 13 10.36 -2.39 1.51
C VAL A 13 9.26 -3.39 1.80
N SER A 14 8.06 -3.06 1.34
CA SER A 14 6.90 -3.94 1.31
C SER A 14 6.17 -3.79 -0.02
N PHE A 15 5.41 -4.80 -0.41
CA PHE A 15 4.78 -4.85 -1.73
C PHE A 15 3.29 -5.14 -1.63
N GLU A 16 2.49 -4.47 -2.46
CA GLU A 16 1.08 -4.77 -2.62
C GLU A 16 0.82 -5.53 -3.92
N PHE A 17 -0.05 -6.54 -3.81
CA PHE A 17 -0.49 -7.35 -4.94
C PHE A 17 -2.01 -7.43 -5.02
N PHE A 18 -2.53 -7.54 -6.24
CA PHE A 18 -3.88 -8.01 -6.47
C PHE A 18 -3.92 -9.54 -6.43
N PRO A 19 -4.92 -10.17 -5.81
CA PRO A 19 -5.06 -11.61 -5.89
C PRO A 19 -5.25 -12.03 -7.34
N PRO A 20 -4.50 -13.04 -7.83
CA PRO A 20 -4.49 -13.41 -9.24
C PRO A 20 -5.84 -13.95 -9.71
N LYS A 21 -6.19 -13.67 -10.94
CA LYS A 21 -7.25 -14.37 -11.63
C LYS A 21 -6.78 -15.78 -12.01
N PRO A 22 -7.70 -16.73 -12.28
CA PRO A 22 -7.32 -18.11 -12.63
C PRO A 22 -6.30 -18.20 -13.77
N GLU A 23 -6.46 -17.38 -14.81
CA GLU A 23 -5.58 -17.34 -15.97
C GLU A 23 -4.22 -16.68 -15.75
N ALA A 24 -4.01 -16.02 -14.62
CA ALA A 24 -2.79 -15.28 -14.28
C ALA A 24 -1.99 -15.90 -13.12
N GLN A 25 -2.32 -17.13 -12.72
CA GLN A 25 -1.69 -17.79 -11.57
C GLN A 25 -0.17 -17.93 -11.75
N ASP A 26 0.29 -18.51 -12.85
CA ASP A 26 1.71 -18.78 -13.07
C ASP A 26 2.54 -17.49 -13.11
N SER A 27 2.06 -16.46 -13.81
CA SER A 27 2.74 -15.17 -13.87
C SER A 27 2.77 -14.45 -12.53
N PHE A 28 1.73 -14.60 -11.72
CA PHE A 28 1.67 -14.05 -10.36
C PHE A 28 2.71 -14.72 -9.45
N TRP A 29 2.78 -16.06 -9.44
CA TRP A 29 3.74 -16.77 -8.59
C TRP A 29 5.19 -16.55 -9.03
N ALA A 30 5.44 -16.39 -10.33
CA ALA A 30 6.74 -15.94 -10.82
C ALA A 30 7.09 -14.51 -10.32
N THR A 31 6.09 -13.63 -10.25
CA THR A 31 6.24 -12.27 -9.66
C THR A 31 6.58 -12.34 -8.18
N ILE A 32 5.87 -13.16 -7.39
CA ILE A 32 6.14 -13.38 -5.97
C ILE A 32 7.57 -13.89 -5.77
N ALA A 33 7.95 -14.97 -6.46
CA ALA A 33 9.30 -15.56 -6.36
C ALA A 33 10.41 -14.55 -6.68
N LYS A 34 10.20 -13.71 -7.69
CA LYS A 34 11.17 -12.67 -8.07
C LYS A 34 11.31 -11.60 -6.97
N LEU A 35 10.20 -11.11 -6.41
CA LEU A 35 10.22 -10.06 -5.39
C LEU A 35 10.58 -10.60 -4.00
N GLU A 36 10.40 -11.88 -3.72
CA GLU A 36 10.90 -12.54 -2.51
C GLU A 36 12.41 -12.37 -2.35
N THR A 37 13.18 -12.39 -3.44
CA THR A 37 14.64 -12.19 -3.43
C THR A 37 15.08 -10.82 -2.91
N VAL A 38 14.16 -9.85 -2.85
CA VAL A 38 14.42 -8.52 -2.27
C VAL A 38 14.34 -8.55 -0.74
N ASN A 39 13.80 -9.61 -0.16
CA ASN A 39 13.56 -9.78 1.28
C ASN A 39 12.69 -8.64 1.86
N PRO A 40 11.45 -8.47 1.37
CA PRO A 40 10.55 -7.44 1.87
C PRO A 40 10.12 -7.71 3.32
N SER A 41 9.78 -6.66 4.07
CA SER A 41 9.27 -6.76 5.44
C SER A 41 7.93 -7.48 5.50
N PHE A 42 7.09 -7.27 4.51
CA PHE A 42 5.83 -7.98 4.28
C PHE A 42 5.35 -7.80 2.84
N VAL A 43 4.35 -8.59 2.46
CA VAL A 43 3.61 -8.42 1.21
C VAL A 43 2.13 -8.33 1.51
N SER A 44 1.41 -7.37 0.92
CA SER A 44 -0.03 -7.26 1.12
C SER A 44 -0.82 -7.74 -0.10
N VAL A 45 -1.98 -8.31 0.14
CA VAL A 45 -2.90 -8.79 -0.90
C VAL A 45 -4.23 -8.10 -0.76
N THR A 46 -4.68 -7.42 -1.83
CA THR A 46 -5.92 -6.65 -1.82
C THR A 46 -7.16 -7.52 -1.71
N TYR A 47 -8.26 -6.94 -1.20
CA TYR A 47 -9.50 -7.66 -0.89
C TYR A 47 -10.62 -7.42 -1.91
N GLY A 48 -10.48 -6.39 -2.75
CA GLY A 48 -11.55 -5.92 -3.64
C GLY A 48 -12.67 -5.16 -2.92
N ALA A 49 -13.33 -4.27 -3.64
CA ALA A 49 -14.43 -3.49 -3.07
C ALA A 49 -15.57 -4.43 -2.63
N GLY A 50 -16.04 -4.25 -1.37
CA GLY A 50 -17.12 -5.07 -0.81
C GLY A 50 -16.83 -6.57 -0.75
N GLY A 51 -15.55 -6.99 -0.70
CA GLY A 51 -15.18 -8.40 -0.60
C GLY A 51 -15.28 -9.21 -1.89
N THR A 52 -15.33 -8.55 -3.05
CA THR A 52 -15.49 -9.22 -4.36
C THR A 52 -14.37 -10.21 -4.72
N THR A 53 -13.23 -10.15 -4.02
CA THR A 53 -12.10 -11.09 -4.20
C THR A 53 -11.79 -11.90 -2.95
N ARG A 54 -12.71 -11.99 -1.97
CA ARG A 54 -12.50 -12.62 -0.66
C ARG A 54 -11.81 -13.98 -0.77
N ASP A 55 -12.39 -14.91 -1.51
CA ASP A 55 -11.88 -16.28 -1.61
C ASP A 55 -10.50 -16.31 -2.26
N ARG A 56 -10.31 -15.55 -3.34
CA ARG A 56 -9.00 -15.45 -4.00
C ARG A 56 -7.95 -14.82 -3.10
N THR A 57 -8.32 -13.82 -2.30
CA THR A 57 -7.42 -13.21 -1.32
C THR A 57 -7.01 -14.21 -0.27
N LEU A 58 -7.98 -14.94 0.31
CA LEU A 58 -7.72 -15.97 1.32
C LEU A 58 -6.81 -17.08 0.77
N ASP A 59 -7.08 -17.59 -0.42
CA ASP A 59 -6.27 -18.61 -1.06
C ASP A 59 -4.85 -18.12 -1.35
N THR A 60 -4.72 -16.86 -1.82
CA THR A 60 -3.41 -16.26 -2.12
C THR A 60 -2.58 -16.11 -0.85
N VAL A 61 -3.15 -15.53 0.23
CA VAL A 61 -2.38 -15.34 1.48
C VAL A 61 -2.03 -16.66 2.14
N ARG A 62 -2.93 -17.66 2.07
CA ARG A 62 -2.65 -19.02 2.56
C ARG A 62 -1.46 -19.65 1.84
N ARG A 63 -1.42 -19.57 0.52
CA ARG A 63 -0.30 -20.07 -0.27
C ARG A 63 1.00 -19.30 0.02
N ILE A 64 0.96 -17.99 0.18
CA ILE A 64 2.14 -17.22 0.58
C ILE A 64 2.69 -17.73 1.91
N VAL A 65 1.82 -17.97 2.92
CA VAL A 65 2.24 -18.53 4.22
C VAL A 65 2.88 -19.91 4.08
N THR A 66 2.34 -20.77 3.20
CA THR A 66 2.75 -22.18 3.15
C THR A 66 3.86 -22.46 2.14
N GLU A 67 4.02 -21.65 1.10
CA GLU A 67 4.90 -21.92 -0.05
C GLU A 67 6.08 -20.94 -0.16
N THR A 68 6.14 -19.88 0.67
CA THR A 68 7.19 -18.86 0.61
C THR A 68 7.73 -18.49 1.99
N SER A 69 8.82 -17.72 2.03
CA SER A 69 9.36 -17.13 3.27
C SER A 69 8.72 -15.78 3.63
N LEU A 70 7.77 -15.30 2.82
CA LEU A 70 7.17 -13.98 2.95
C LEU A 70 6.13 -13.93 4.08
N SER A 71 6.03 -12.78 4.72
CA SER A 71 4.98 -12.48 5.70
C SER A 71 3.81 -11.79 4.99
N PRO A 72 2.64 -12.46 4.78
CA PRO A 72 1.51 -11.82 4.14
C PRO A 72 0.70 -10.94 5.07
N ALA A 73 0.26 -9.79 4.55
CA ALA A 73 -0.77 -8.94 5.11
C ALA A 73 -2.05 -9.06 4.25
N ALA A 74 -3.18 -9.39 4.86
CA ALA A 74 -4.45 -9.46 4.14
C ALA A 74 -5.19 -8.13 4.23
N HIS A 75 -5.62 -7.56 3.10
CA HIS A 75 -6.54 -6.45 3.15
C HIS A 75 -7.92 -6.91 3.62
N LEU A 76 -8.60 -6.05 4.38
CA LEU A 76 -9.96 -6.28 4.87
C LEU A 76 -10.74 -4.97 4.85
N THR A 77 -11.95 -5.01 4.33
CA THR A 77 -12.86 -3.85 4.34
C THR A 77 -14.10 -4.14 5.17
N CYS A 78 -14.68 -3.09 5.78
CA CYS A 78 -15.94 -3.21 6.51
C CYS A 78 -17.17 -2.72 5.75
N VAL A 79 -16.99 -2.17 4.54
CA VAL A 79 -18.10 -1.66 3.74
C VAL A 79 -19.08 -2.77 3.37
N GLY A 80 -20.39 -2.51 3.59
CA GLY A 80 -21.48 -3.38 3.13
C GLY A 80 -21.60 -4.72 3.87
N ALA A 81 -20.86 -4.95 4.96
CA ALA A 81 -20.85 -6.20 5.71
C ALA A 81 -21.17 -5.98 7.20
N SER A 82 -21.85 -6.95 7.82
CA SER A 82 -22.05 -7.00 9.25
C SER A 82 -20.74 -7.31 10.00
N ARG A 83 -20.70 -7.00 11.30
CA ARG A 83 -19.55 -7.38 12.17
C ARG A 83 -19.33 -8.90 12.17
N ALA A 84 -20.39 -9.69 12.18
CA ALA A 84 -20.30 -11.14 12.17
C ALA A 84 -19.60 -11.65 10.89
N GLU A 85 -19.95 -11.13 9.73
CA GLU A 85 -19.30 -11.48 8.46
C GLU A 85 -17.84 -11.06 8.41
N VAL A 86 -17.53 -9.84 8.85
CA VAL A 86 -16.14 -9.34 8.89
C VAL A 86 -15.31 -10.15 9.87
N ASN A 87 -15.84 -10.46 11.06
CA ASN A 87 -15.15 -11.25 12.08
C ASN A 87 -14.86 -12.69 11.60
N ALA A 88 -15.79 -13.30 10.85
CA ALA A 88 -15.56 -14.59 10.23
C ALA A 88 -14.37 -14.55 9.26
N VAL A 89 -14.24 -13.48 8.46
CA VAL A 89 -13.08 -13.31 7.56
C VAL A 89 -11.78 -13.16 8.34
N VAL A 90 -11.78 -12.43 9.46
CA VAL A 90 -10.58 -12.31 10.33
C VAL A 90 -10.18 -13.67 10.86
N GLN A 91 -11.15 -14.49 11.28
CA GLN A 91 -10.91 -15.85 11.76
C GLN A 91 -10.38 -16.76 10.64
N ASP A 92 -10.89 -16.66 9.41
CA ASP A 92 -10.39 -17.38 8.24
C ASP A 92 -8.91 -17.01 7.95
N PHE A 93 -8.56 -15.72 8.04
CA PHE A 93 -7.17 -15.27 7.91
C PHE A 93 -6.28 -15.79 9.04
N ALA A 94 -6.76 -15.75 10.28
CA ALA A 94 -6.04 -16.33 11.43
C ALA A 94 -5.78 -17.83 11.26
N ALA A 95 -6.78 -18.59 10.81
CA ALA A 95 -6.67 -20.02 10.53
C ALA A 95 -5.71 -20.32 9.36
N ALA A 96 -5.61 -19.40 8.37
CA ALA A 96 -4.63 -19.48 7.29
C ALA A 96 -3.19 -19.10 7.72
N GLY A 97 -2.97 -18.71 8.98
CA GLY A 97 -1.65 -18.31 9.51
C GLY A 97 -1.32 -16.82 9.31
N VAL A 98 -2.23 -16.02 8.79
CA VAL A 98 -2.03 -14.56 8.63
C VAL A 98 -2.06 -13.89 10.01
N ARG A 99 -1.10 -12.99 10.25
CA ARG A 99 -1.00 -12.21 11.49
C ARG A 99 -0.96 -10.71 11.25
N HIS A 100 -1.02 -10.27 9.99
CA HIS A 100 -1.01 -8.87 9.61
C HIS A 100 -2.25 -8.58 8.75
N ILE A 101 -3.02 -7.55 9.13
CA ILE A 101 -4.23 -7.11 8.41
C ILE A 101 -4.07 -5.64 7.99
N VAL A 102 -4.38 -5.34 6.74
CA VAL A 102 -4.55 -3.96 6.27
C VAL A 102 -6.04 -3.62 6.37
N ALA A 103 -6.39 -2.89 7.44
CA ALA A 103 -7.78 -2.56 7.77
C ALA A 103 -8.21 -1.27 7.06
N LEU A 104 -9.21 -1.39 6.19
CA LEU A 104 -9.73 -0.32 5.36
C LEU A 104 -11.24 -0.16 5.59
N ARG A 105 -11.76 1.04 5.38
CA ARG A 105 -13.20 1.26 5.35
C ARG A 105 -13.83 0.52 4.15
N GLY A 106 -13.16 0.61 3.03
CA GLY A 106 -13.65 0.19 1.71
C GLY A 106 -14.48 1.28 1.04
N ASP A 107 -14.56 1.20 -0.30
CA ASP A 107 -15.35 2.11 -1.10
C ASP A 107 -16.80 1.62 -1.19
N PRO A 108 -17.77 2.52 -1.15
CA PRO A 108 -19.18 2.18 -1.40
C PRO A 108 -19.38 1.54 -2.79
N PRO A 109 -20.47 0.80 -3.01
CA PRO A 109 -20.77 0.17 -4.32
C PRO A 109 -20.75 1.13 -5.52
N GLY A 110 -20.98 2.43 -5.30
CA GLY A 110 -20.85 3.48 -6.31
C GLY A 110 -19.42 3.95 -6.58
N GLY A 111 -18.42 3.40 -5.88
CA GLY A 111 -17.01 3.75 -6.02
C GLY A 111 -16.59 5.02 -5.26
N VAL A 112 -15.34 5.43 -5.49
CA VAL A 112 -14.76 6.64 -4.88
C VAL A 112 -15.60 7.87 -5.23
N GLY A 113 -15.93 8.69 -4.22
CA GLY A 113 -16.76 9.90 -4.38
C GLY A 113 -18.23 9.70 -4.06
N THR A 114 -18.69 8.47 -3.82
CA THR A 114 -20.04 8.22 -3.27
C THR A 114 -19.98 8.21 -1.75
N ARG A 115 -21.06 8.71 -1.11
CA ARG A 115 -21.12 8.79 0.35
C ARG A 115 -21.09 7.40 0.98
N PHE A 116 -20.18 7.18 1.89
CA PHE A 116 -20.14 5.96 2.69
C PHE A 116 -21.30 5.91 3.69
N THR A 117 -21.95 4.75 3.75
CA THR A 117 -22.96 4.44 4.78
C THR A 117 -22.58 3.08 5.38
N PRO A 118 -22.35 2.99 6.70
CA PRO A 118 -22.03 1.70 7.33
C PRO A 118 -23.25 0.77 7.28
N HIS A 119 -22.99 -0.54 7.24
CA HIS A 119 -24.01 -1.54 7.45
C HIS A 119 -24.63 -1.34 8.86
N PRO A 120 -25.95 -1.48 9.06
CA PRO A 120 -26.60 -1.27 10.37
C PRO A 120 -25.92 -2.05 11.52
N ASP A 121 -25.55 -3.31 11.27
CA ASP A 121 -24.86 -4.18 12.22
C ASP A 121 -23.34 -4.27 11.93
N GLY A 122 -22.78 -3.34 11.15
CA GLY A 122 -21.38 -3.34 10.72
C GLY A 122 -20.45 -2.50 11.57
N TYR A 123 -19.19 -2.47 11.17
CA TYR A 123 -18.22 -1.51 11.68
C TYR A 123 -18.47 -0.13 11.06
N ARG A 124 -18.42 0.91 11.90
CA ARG A 124 -18.78 2.28 11.51
C ARG A 124 -17.75 2.94 10.59
N ASN A 125 -16.48 2.59 10.78
CA ASN A 125 -15.33 3.12 10.06
C ASN A 125 -14.09 2.23 10.26
N ALA A 126 -12.94 2.63 9.70
CA ALA A 126 -11.71 1.86 9.81
C ALA A 126 -11.17 1.78 11.25
N ALA A 127 -11.35 2.80 12.10
CA ALA A 127 -10.90 2.76 13.50
C ALA A 127 -11.71 1.74 14.31
N ASP A 128 -13.03 1.72 14.14
CA ASP A 128 -13.91 0.72 14.76
C ASP A 128 -13.57 -0.70 14.28
N LEU A 129 -13.18 -0.86 12.99
CA LEU A 129 -12.68 -2.13 12.46
C LEU A 129 -11.35 -2.54 13.11
N VAL A 130 -10.39 -1.63 13.26
CA VAL A 130 -9.10 -1.88 13.93
C VAL A 130 -9.35 -2.42 15.34
N ARG A 131 -10.21 -1.76 16.12
CA ARG A 131 -10.58 -2.22 17.45
C ARG A 131 -11.14 -3.66 17.41
N GLY A 132 -12.10 -3.93 16.53
CA GLY A 132 -12.69 -5.26 16.41
C GLY A 132 -11.66 -6.34 16.03
N ILE A 133 -10.70 -6.03 15.15
CA ILE A 133 -9.61 -6.95 14.80
C ILE A 133 -8.73 -7.24 16.03
N LYS A 134 -8.37 -6.21 16.80
CA LYS A 134 -7.55 -6.37 18.01
C LYS A 134 -8.26 -7.14 19.12
N GLU A 135 -9.59 -7.06 19.22
CA GLU A 135 -10.40 -7.87 20.13
C GLU A 135 -10.43 -9.37 19.73
N LEU A 136 -10.26 -9.69 18.45
CA LEU A 136 -10.28 -11.06 17.93
C LEU A 136 -8.94 -11.79 18.02
N GLY A 137 -7.83 -11.09 18.20
CA GLY A 137 -6.52 -11.70 18.32
C GLY A 137 -5.36 -10.73 18.24
N ASP A 138 -4.15 -11.26 18.40
CA ASP A 138 -2.91 -10.50 18.30
C ASP A 138 -2.51 -10.36 16.82
N PHE A 139 -3.09 -9.34 16.18
CA PHE A 139 -2.78 -8.97 14.81
C PHE A 139 -1.94 -7.69 14.77
N ASP A 140 -0.95 -7.63 13.90
CA ASP A 140 -0.38 -6.39 13.40
C ASP A 140 -1.40 -5.73 12.46
N VAL A 141 -1.70 -4.45 12.63
CA VAL A 141 -2.75 -3.79 11.86
C VAL A 141 -2.20 -2.54 11.18
N SER A 142 -2.20 -2.56 9.84
CA SER A 142 -1.95 -1.40 9.02
C SER A 142 -3.26 -0.74 8.58
N VAL A 143 -3.22 0.58 8.40
CA VAL A 143 -4.37 1.39 7.93
C VAL A 143 -3.94 2.31 6.78
N SER A 144 -4.91 2.95 6.13
CA SER A 144 -4.61 3.96 5.10
C SER A 144 -4.35 5.34 5.68
N ALA A 145 -3.48 6.10 4.99
CA ALA A 145 -3.25 7.53 5.18
C ALA A 145 -3.36 8.29 3.85
N TYR A 146 -3.64 9.59 3.90
CA TYR A 146 -3.74 10.44 2.70
C TYR A 146 -2.79 11.62 2.85
N PRO A 147 -1.68 11.69 2.06
CA PRO A 147 -0.71 12.76 2.15
C PRO A 147 -1.29 14.15 1.84
N GLU A 148 -2.28 14.19 0.97
CA GLU A 148 -2.92 15.44 0.54
C GLU A 148 -4.20 15.72 1.34
N ARG A 149 -5.19 14.92 1.26
CA ARG A 149 -6.41 14.88 2.07
C ARG A 149 -7.32 13.78 1.51
N HIS A 150 -8.02 13.08 2.36
CA HIS A 150 -9.06 12.15 1.88
C HIS A 150 -10.16 12.93 1.14
N PRO A 151 -10.62 12.48 -0.05
CA PRO A 151 -11.62 13.22 -0.84
C PRO A 151 -12.93 13.54 -0.09
N GLU A 152 -13.33 12.71 0.85
CA GLU A 152 -14.55 12.89 1.66
C GLU A 152 -14.32 13.70 2.95
N SER A 153 -13.07 13.95 3.35
CA SER A 153 -12.78 14.72 4.57
C SER A 153 -12.94 16.22 4.33
N VAL A 154 -13.50 16.92 5.31
CA VAL A 154 -13.69 18.36 5.22
C VAL A 154 -12.40 19.13 5.45
N SER A 155 -11.47 18.56 6.23
CA SER A 155 -10.18 19.19 6.54
C SER A 155 -9.07 18.14 6.80
N ILE A 156 -7.82 18.62 6.81
CA ILE A 156 -6.67 17.80 7.21
C ILE A 156 -6.71 17.48 8.71
N GLU A 157 -7.26 18.36 9.51
CA GLU A 157 -7.46 18.18 10.95
C GLU A 157 -8.38 16.99 11.23
N GLU A 158 -9.42 16.82 10.42
CA GLU A 158 -10.29 15.63 10.46
C GLU A 158 -9.54 14.35 10.12
N ASP A 159 -8.73 14.34 9.03
CA ASP A 159 -7.89 13.20 8.68
C ASP A 159 -6.92 12.81 9.80
N LEU A 160 -6.33 13.82 10.46
CA LEU A 160 -5.42 13.58 11.57
C LEU A 160 -6.15 13.09 12.84
N ALA A 161 -7.37 13.54 13.10
CA ALA A 161 -8.21 13.01 14.16
C ALA A 161 -8.57 11.54 13.91
N PHE A 162 -8.94 11.19 12.67
CA PHE A 162 -9.15 9.78 12.28
C PHE A 162 -7.88 8.93 12.36
N MET A 163 -6.71 9.53 12.10
CA MET A 163 -5.43 8.83 12.25
C MET A 163 -5.14 8.53 13.72
N ALA A 164 -5.35 9.50 14.61
CA ALA A 164 -5.22 9.31 16.05
C ALA A 164 -6.16 8.20 16.55
N ASP A 165 -7.44 8.25 16.16
CA ASP A 165 -8.44 7.23 16.52
C ASP A 165 -8.01 5.81 16.07
N LYS A 166 -7.46 5.67 14.86
CA LYS A 166 -6.92 4.38 14.39
C LYS A 166 -5.73 3.90 15.22
N ALA A 167 -4.79 4.80 15.56
CA ALA A 167 -3.62 4.48 16.37
C ALA A 167 -4.03 4.08 17.81
N GLU A 168 -4.93 4.83 18.44
CA GLU A 168 -5.48 4.54 19.78
C GLU A 168 -6.16 3.16 19.84
N HIS A 169 -6.78 2.72 18.75
CA HIS A 169 -7.40 1.40 18.66
C HIS A 169 -6.42 0.28 18.28
N GLY A 170 -5.13 0.59 18.09
CA GLY A 170 -4.07 -0.41 17.95
C GLY A 170 -3.54 -0.60 16.53
N ALA A 171 -3.77 0.36 15.61
CA ALA A 171 -3.04 0.38 14.35
C ALA A 171 -1.58 0.77 14.60
N SER A 172 -0.65 -0.05 14.13
CA SER A 172 0.80 0.15 14.27
C SER A 172 1.40 0.93 13.10
N ARG A 173 0.75 0.89 11.92
CA ARG A 173 1.28 1.41 10.66
C ARG A 173 0.20 2.06 9.83
N ALA A 174 0.55 3.18 9.19
CA ALA A 174 -0.29 3.86 8.20
C ALA A 174 0.42 3.87 6.85
N ILE A 175 -0.13 3.15 5.86
CA ILE A 175 0.37 3.13 4.50
C ILE A 175 -0.32 4.27 3.74
N SER A 176 0.48 5.19 3.17
CA SER A 176 -0.11 6.33 2.49
C SER A 176 -0.68 5.96 1.12
N GLN A 177 -1.77 6.62 0.72
CA GLN A 177 -2.14 6.70 -0.70
C GLN A 177 -0.92 7.18 -1.50
N PHE A 178 -0.78 6.72 -2.75
CA PHE A 178 0.30 7.20 -3.60
C PHE A 178 0.23 8.71 -3.80
N PHE A 179 1.38 9.32 -4.00
CA PHE A 179 1.56 10.75 -4.25
C PHE A 179 2.77 10.95 -5.16
N PHE A 180 2.84 12.11 -5.83
CA PHE A 180 3.94 12.44 -6.74
C PHE A 180 4.71 13.69 -6.33
N HIS A 181 4.35 14.29 -5.18
CA HIS A 181 5.00 15.47 -4.64
C HIS A 181 5.38 15.25 -3.17
N ASN A 182 6.65 14.92 -2.92
CA ASN A 182 7.15 14.51 -1.59
C ASN A 182 6.80 15.47 -0.44
N PRO A 183 6.76 16.80 -0.63
CA PRO A 183 6.34 17.71 0.44
C PRO A 183 4.95 17.43 1.04
N PHE A 184 4.03 16.81 0.32
CA PHE A 184 2.73 16.43 0.91
C PHE A 184 2.90 15.35 1.97
N PHE A 185 3.66 14.29 1.65
CA PHE A 185 3.95 13.21 2.59
C PHE A 185 4.75 13.73 3.81
N LEU A 186 5.78 14.51 3.58
CA LEU A 186 6.62 15.05 4.66
C LEU A 186 5.82 15.93 5.61
N ARG A 187 4.94 16.79 5.09
CA ARG A 187 4.03 17.59 5.92
C ARG A 187 3.06 16.74 6.74
N LEU A 188 2.53 15.64 6.16
CA LEU A 188 1.68 14.71 6.92
C LEU A 188 2.47 14.05 8.05
N ARG A 189 3.69 13.54 7.77
CA ARG A 189 4.61 12.99 8.77
C ARG A 189 4.82 13.95 9.93
N ASP A 190 5.19 15.18 9.61
CA ASP A 190 5.51 16.19 10.62
C ASP A 190 4.28 16.57 11.47
N ARG A 191 3.08 16.59 10.87
CA ARG A 191 1.81 16.81 11.59
C ARG A 191 1.44 15.66 12.51
N ILE A 192 1.64 14.41 12.09
CA ILE A 192 1.44 13.21 12.92
C ILE A 192 2.37 13.26 14.12
N ALA A 193 3.66 13.55 13.90
CA ALA A 193 4.64 13.67 14.96
C ALA A 193 4.32 14.83 15.94
N ALA A 194 3.94 16.00 15.42
CA ALA A 194 3.56 17.15 16.24
C ALA A 194 2.33 16.92 17.12
N ARG A 195 1.46 15.97 16.77
CA ARG A 195 0.29 15.56 17.58
C ARG A 195 0.60 14.39 18.52
N GLY A 196 1.82 13.86 18.50
CA GLY A 196 2.18 12.69 19.32
C GLY A 196 1.40 11.43 18.95
N ILE A 197 0.95 11.30 17.69
CA ILE A 197 0.25 10.09 17.22
C ILE A 197 1.31 9.02 17.00
N ASP A 198 1.25 7.94 17.79
CA ASP A 198 2.19 6.81 17.73
C ASP A 198 1.80 5.83 16.63
N ILE A 199 2.25 6.10 15.43
CA ILE A 199 2.01 5.26 14.26
C ILE A 199 3.15 5.41 13.24
N GLU A 200 3.64 4.30 12.69
CA GLU A 200 4.61 4.32 11.59
C GLU A 200 3.94 4.80 10.31
N LEU A 201 4.36 5.95 9.76
CA LEU A 201 3.86 6.41 8.46
C LEU A 201 4.76 5.92 7.33
N VAL A 202 4.23 5.08 6.44
CA VAL A 202 4.93 4.46 5.32
C VAL A 202 4.45 5.07 3.99
N PRO A 203 5.33 5.64 3.15
CA PRO A 203 4.94 6.17 1.84
C PRO A 203 4.55 5.04 0.88
N GLY A 204 3.38 5.18 0.27
CA GLY A 204 2.93 4.37 -0.85
C GLY A 204 3.50 4.89 -2.17
N ILE A 205 4.31 4.08 -2.83
CA ILE A 205 4.98 4.41 -4.09
C ILE A 205 4.30 3.69 -5.24
N LEU A 206 3.80 4.44 -6.22
CA LEU A 206 3.16 3.91 -7.41
C LEU A 206 4.04 4.15 -8.65
N PRO A 207 4.70 3.12 -9.18
CA PRO A 207 5.40 3.24 -10.45
C PRO A 207 4.43 3.49 -11.62
N ILE A 208 4.70 4.51 -12.44
CA ILE A 208 3.80 4.97 -13.50
C ILE A 208 3.89 4.06 -14.72
N THR A 209 3.02 3.09 -14.83
CA THR A 209 2.97 2.14 -15.96
C THR A 209 2.14 2.62 -17.14
N SER A 210 1.27 3.61 -16.95
CA SER A 210 0.50 4.34 -17.96
C SER A 210 0.16 5.70 -17.37
N PHE A 211 0.68 6.77 -17.97
CA PHE A 211 0.52 8.11 -17.41
C PHE A 211 -0.95 8.56 -17.43
N SER A 212 -1.66 8.30 -18.52
CA SER A 212 -3.09 8.63 -18.66
C SER A 212 -3.94 7.97 -17.57
N ARG A 213 -3.80 6.64 -17.38
CA ARG A 213 -4.56 5.90 -16.37
C ARG A 213 -4.21 6.33 -14.95
N VAL A 214 -2.93 6.58 -14.67
CA VAL A 214 -2.48 7.05 -13.36
C VAL A 214 -3.02 8.45 -13.08
N SER A 215 -3.06 9.35 -14.06
CA SER A 215 -3.62 10.69 -13.90
C SER A 215 -5.13 10.66 -13.63
N GLU A 216 -5.89 9.81 -14.35
CA GLU A 216 -7.33 9.61 -14.08
C GLU A 216 -7.57 9.05 -12.67
N PHE A 217 -6.75 8.08 -12.26
CA PHE A 217 -6.87 7.51 -10.93
C PHE A 217 -6.47 8.50 -9.83
N ALA A 218 -5.40 9.26 -10.04
CA ALA A 218 -4.95 10.32 -9.14
C ALA A 218 -6.06 11.36 -8.90
N ALA A 219 -6.74 11.80 -9.96
CA ALA A 219 -7.86 12.73 -9.85
C ALA A 219 -9.00 12.19 -8.97
N LYS A 220 -9.32 10.88 -9.07
CA LYS A 220 -10.33 10.23 -8.21
C LYS A 220 -9.90 10.12 -6.76
N CYS A 221 -8.61 9.89 -6.51
CA CYS A 221 -8.04 9.76 -5.16
C CYS A 221 -7.68 11.11 -4.52
N GLY A 222 -7.82 12.24 -5.24
CA GLY A 222 -7.41 13.56 -4.77
C GLY A 222 -5.89 13.76 -4.76
N ALA A 223 -5.13 12.93 -5.48
CA ALA A 223 -3.68 13.05 -5.57
C ALA A 223 -3.26 14.02 -6.68
N HIS A 224 -2.39 14.97 -6.34
CA HIS A 224 -1.85 15.96 -7.27
C HIS A 224 -0.82 15.32 -8.21
N VAL A 225 -0.96 15.56 -9.51
CA VAL A 225 0.01 15.18 -10.53
C VAL A 225 0.79 16.43 -10.97
N PRO A 226 2.08 16.57 -10.63
CA PRO A 226 2.88 17.74 -11.03
C PRO A 226 3.00 17.86 -12.54
N PRO A 227 2.90 19.06 -13.13
CA PRO A 227 3.06 19.27 -14.59
C PRO A 227 4.39 18.75 -15.15
N ALA A 228 5.48 18.88 -14.39
CA ALA A 228 6.79 18.36 -14.77
C ALA A 228 6.78 16.82 -14.94
N LEU A 229 5.93 16.11 -14.21
CA LEU A 229 5.78 14.68 -14.37
C LEU A 229 5.11 14.32 -15.71
N ALA A 230 4.08 15.08 -16.10
CA ALA A 230 3.44 14.93 -17.42
C ALA A 230 4.43 15.09 -18.57
N THR A 231 5.32 16.08 -18.47
CA THR A 231 6.38 16.32 -19.48
C THR A 231 7.31 15.12 -19.62
N ARG A 232 7.66 14.42 -18.53
CA ARG A 232 8.55 13.25 -18.56
C ARG A 232 7.93 12.03 -19.27
N PHE A 233 6.60 11.92 -19.27
CA PHE A 233 5.87 10.82 -19.91
C PHE A 233 5.26 11.18 -21.27
N ALA A 234 5.40 12.43 -21.72
CA ALA A 234 4.85 12.88 -22.99
C ALA A 234 5.40 12.06 -24.17
N GLY A 235 4.50 11.54 -25.01
CA GLY A 235 4.85 10.73 -26.16
C GLY A 235 5.21 9.27 -25.90
N LEU A 236 5.25 8.81 -24.64
CA LEU A 236 5.68 7.45 -24.28
C LEU A 236 4.55 6.42 -24.24
N ASP A 237 3.34 6.75 -24.61
CA ASP A 237 2.20 5.82 -24.52
C ASP A 237 2.38 4.57 -25.40
N ASN A 238 3.02 4.72 -26.56
CA ASN A 238 3.31 3.64 -27.50
C ASN A 238 4.73 3.07 -27.36
N GLU A 239 5.50 3.52 -26.37
CA GLU A 239 6.88 3.09 -26.10
C GLU A 239 7.00 2.42 -24.73
N PRO A 240 6.48 1.20 -24.54
CA PRO A 240 6.37 0.58 -23.22
C PRO A 240 7.74 0.36 -22.53
N GLU A 241 8.79 0.06 -23.27
CA GLU A 241 10.14 -0.13 -22.73
C GLU A 241 10.71 1.18 -22.19
N THR A 242 10.72 2.23 -23.02
CA THR A 242 11.18 3.57 -22.63
C THR A 242 10.36 4.10 -21.45
N ARG A 243 9.04 3.93 -21.50
CA ARG A 243 8.14 4.34 -20.42
C ARG A 243 8.47 3.62 -19.11
N ASN A 244 8.76 2.32 -19.12
CA ASN A 244 9.12 1.58 -17.91
C ASN A 244 10.46 2.05 -17.34
N LEU A 245 11.45 2.39 -18.17
CA LEU A 245 12.70 2.98 -17.71
C LEU A 245 12.49 4.34 -17.04
N VAL A 246 11.70 5.22 -17.67
CA VAL A 246 11.34 6.52 -17.08
C VAL A 246 10.55 6.33 -15.77
N ALA A 247 9.62 5.39 -15.72
CA ALA A 247 8.88 5.08 -14.50
C ALA A 247 9.77 4.57 -13.37
N ALA A 248 10.75 3.72 -13.68
CA ALA A 248 11.73 3.26 -12.70
C ALA A 248 12.58 4.40 -12.14
N MET A 249 13.06 5.30 -13.00
CA MET A 249 13.83 6.48 -12.62
C MET A 249 13.02 7.43 -11.73
N VAL A 250 11.79 7.75 -12.11
CA VAL A 250 10.90 8.63 -11.33
C VAL A 250 10.64 8.06 -9.93
N ALA A 251 10.33 6.77 -9.85
CA ALA A 251 10.08 6.14 -8.55
C ALA A 251 11.36 6.06 -7.68
N ALA A 252 12.51 5.75 -8.29
CA ALA A 252 13.78 5.73 -7.57
C ALA A 252 14.19 7.12 -7.07
N GLU A 253 14.01 8.18 -7.86
CA GLU A 253 14.23 9.57 -7.45
C GLU A 253 13.32 9.97 -6.28
N GLN A 254 12.04 9.56 -6.33
CA GLN A 254 11.08 9.81 -5.25
C GLN A 254 11.52 9.14 -3.94
N VAL A 255 11.88 7.86 -4.01
CA VAL A 255 12.35 7.10 -2.84
C VAL A 255 13.65 7.68 -2.29
N ASP A 256 14.64 7.99 -3.14
CA ASP A 256 15.92 8.56 -2.69
C ASP A 256 15.75 9.92 -2.02
N ALA A 257 14.86 10.78 -2.55
CA ALA A 257 14.55 12.05 -1.93
C ALA A 257 13.89 11.88 -0.54
N LEU A 258 12.94 10.95 -0.39
CA LEU A 258 12.30 10.66 0.90
C LEU A 258 13.28 10.01 1.90
N ARG A 259 14.18 9.14 1.42
CA ARG A 259 15.21 8.53 2.23
C ARG A 259 16.15 9.59 2.84
N ARG A 260 16.55 10.60 2.08
CA ARG A 260 17.36 11.73 2.57
C ARG A 260 16.65 12.52 3.67
N GLU A 261 15.32 12.48 3.72
CA GLU A 261 14.48 13.06 4.76
C GLU A 261 14.22 12.09 5.94
N GLY A 262 14.98 10.96 5.99
CA GLY A 262 14.94 10.00 7.08
C GLY A 262 13.86 8.92 6.97
N VAL A 263 13.15 8.81 5.84
CA VAL A 263 12.19 7.71 5.61
C VAL A 263 12.95 6.42 5.35
N LYS A 264 12.60 5.35 6.08
CA LYS A 264 13.31 4.07 6.02
C LYS A 264 12.48 2.92 5.46
N HIS A 265 11.16 3.02 5.45
CA HIS A 265 10.26 1.99 4.94
C HIS A 265 9.44 2.55 3.79
N PHE A 266 9.31 1.78 2.69
CA PHE A 266 8.59 2.15 1.46
C PHE A 266 7.67 1.02 1.03
N HIS A 267 6.41 1.34 0.76
CA HIS A 267 5.41 0.39 0.29
C HIS A 267 5.17 0.59 -1.21
N PHE A 268 5.41 -0.44 -2.03
CA PHE A 268 5.24 -0.35 -3.48
C PHE A 268 3.92 -0.98 -3.93
N TYR A 269 3.11 -0.20 -4.62
CA TYR A 269 1.95 -0.67 -5.37
C TYR A 269 2.43 -1.35 -6.67
N THR A 270 2.60 -2.67 -6.63
CA THR A 270 3.27 -3.41 -7.73
C THR A 270 2.43 -3.51 -8.99
N LEU A 271 1.11 -3.40 -8.89
CA LEU A 271 0.17 -3.72 -9.97
C LEU A 271 0.45 -5.11 -10.60
N ASN A 272 0.97 -6.04 -9.80
CA ASN A 272 1.47 -7.36 -10.22
C ASN A 272 2.57 -7.32 -11.31
N ARG A 273 3.37 -6.22 -11.35
CA ARG A 273 4.46 -6.02 -12.32
C ARG A 273 5.81 -6.11 -11.63
N ALA A 274 6.32 -7.34 -11.47
CA ALA A 274 7.58 -7.59 -10.77
C ALA A 274 8.78 -6.86 -11.39
N ASP A 275 8.90 -6.89 -12.73
CA ASP A 275 10.12 -6.40 -13.40
C ASP A 275 10.42 -4.94 -13.09
N LEU A 276 9.38 -4.09 -13.13
CA LEU A 276 9.53 -2.66 -12.85
C LEU A 276 9.89 -2.41 -11.39
N VAL A 277 9.17 -3.02 -10.44
CA VAL A 277 9.43 -2.85 -9.02
C VAL A 277 10.76 -3.45 -8.62
N TYR A 278 11.12 -4.62 -9.17
CA TYR A 278 12.42 -5.24 -8.96
C TYR A 278 13.56 -4.33 -9.46
N ALA A 279 13.41 -3.75 -10.66
CA ALA A 279 14.40 -2.81 -11.19
C ALA A 279 14.58 -1.59 -10.28
N ILE A 280 13.48 -1.02 -9.74
CA ILE A 280 13.55 0.07 -8.76
C ILE A 280 14.32 -0.37 -7.52
N CYS A 281 13.99 -1.54 -6.95
CA CYS A 281 14.69 -2.09 -5.79
C CYS A 281 16.20 -2.28 -6.06
N ARG A 282 16.56 -2.75 -7.26
CA ARG A 282 17.97 -2.91 -7.66
C ARG A 282 18.71 -1.57 -7.78
N VAL A 283 18.06 -0.55 -8.35
CA VAL A 283 18.62 0.82 -8.40
C VAL A 283 18.84 1.39 -6.99
N LEU A 284 17.97 1.02 -6.05
CA LEU A 284 18.08 1.40 -4.64
C LEU A 284 19.07 0.51 -3.84
N GLY A 285 19.75 -0.44 -4.50
CA GLY A 285 20.74 -1.32 -3.85
C GLY A 285 20.12 -2.51 -3.10
N LEU A 286 18.82 -2.74 -3.23
CA LEU A 286 18.13 -3.86 -2.58
C LEU A 286 18.19 -5.14 -3.43
N GLY A 287 18.15 -6.33 -2.78
CA GLY A 287 18.15 -7.62 -3.47
C GLY A 287 19.50 -7.95 -4.17
N ALA A 288 20.57 -7.21 -3.90
CA ALA A 288 21.91 -7.65 -4.24
C ALA A 288 22.31 -8.77 -3.27
N GLU A 289 22.84 -9.89 -3.78
CA GLU A 289 23.53 -10.84 -2.92
C GLU A 289 24.56 -10.06 -2.10
N LYS A 290 24.49 -10.15 -0.76
CA LYS A 290 25.59 -9.68 0.07
C LYS A 290 26.80 -10.50 -0.36
N LYS A 291 27.74 -9.92 -1.10
CA LYS A 291 29.04 -10.54 -1.28
C LYS A 291 29.55 -10.83 0.14
N ALA A 292 29.70 -12.12 0.45
CA ALA A 292 30.39 -12.52 1.65
C ALA A 292 31.74 -11.80 1.65
N ALA A 293 31.97 -10.93 2.64
CA ALA A 293 33.23 -10.26 2.85
C ALA A 293 34.27 -11.24 3.43
#